data_b3b20be565cee6587aa6c8ee17c9ded6
#
_entry.id   b3b20be565cee6587aa6c8ee17c9ded6
#
_cell.length_a   1.000
_cell.length_b   1.000
_cell.length_c   1.000
_cell.angle_alpha   90.00
_cell.angle_beta   90.00
_cell.angle_gamma   90.00
#
_symmetry.space_group_name_H-M   'P 1'
#
loop_
_entity.id
_entity.type
_entity.pdbx_description
1 polymer ?
#
loop_
_entity_poly.entity_id
_entity_poly.type
_entity_poly.pdbx_seq_one_letter_code
_entity_poly.pdbx_strand_id
1 'polypeptide(L)'
;MCSSDLLIYLIKKFKILHMTRDEWKYSRSTCRRLSAMGLPMGLQCTITAVGSVIMQWAVNGLGSSVVAAITAAGKTQNLLACALESIGTAMATYAGQNLGAARLDRVRSGVKSSYIMVVVYSVLAFIALHFGDVVIIGLFLDTKTEVEIVAMARDYMFWNSLFFIPLGALIVWRYTIQGLGYSTLAMMAGVAEMVARTVIGLVLIPVLGFFGAELANPAAWVAACLFLYPAYLWTVKHLENRLLAGHLAMQHSAVGD
;
A
#
# COMPACT_ATOMS: atom_id res chain seq x y z
N MET A 1 6.04 -21.65 -3.05
CA MET A 1 6.72 -22.26 -1.89
C MET A 1 5.81 -22.09 -0.68
N CYS A 2 5.54 -23.14 0.06
CA CYS A 2 4.74 -23.07 1.27
C CYS A 2 5.52 -22.30 2.36
N SER A 3 4.84 -21.51 3.21
CA SER A 3 5.50 -20.75 4.28
C SER A 3 6.33 -21.63 5.22
N SER A 4 5.92 -22.89 5.41
CA SER A 4 6.64 -23.90 6.17
C SER A 4 7.97 -24.31 5.54
N ASP A 5 8.04 -24.44 4.21
CA ASP A 5 9.29 -24.80 3.51
C ASP A 5 10.31 -23.68 3.62
N LEU A 6 9.85 -22.41 3.53
CA LEU A 6 10.69 -21.25 3.72
C LEU A 6 11.24 -21.19 5.15
N LEU A 7 10.42 -21.46 6.15
CA LEU A 7 10.83 -21.48 7.55
C LEU A 7 11.89 -22.56 7.81
N ILE A 8 11.67 -23.78 7.30
CA ILE A 8 12.64 -24.89 7.41
C ILE A 8 13.97 -24.54 6.72
N TYR A 9 13.90 -23.93 5.53
CA TYR A 9 15.08 -23.46 4.81
C TYR A 9 15.86 -22.40 5.59
N LEU A 10 15.16 -21.39 6.14
CA LEU A 10 15.76 -20.32 6.94
C LEU A 10 16.44 -20.88 8.20
N ILE A 11 15.76 -21.77 8.93
CA ILE A 11 16.33 -22.39 10.13
C ILE A 11 17.56 -23.24 9.78
N LYS A 12 17.53 -24.02 8.70
CA LYS A 12 18.66 -24.89 8.33
C LYS A 12 19.88 -24.14 7.80
N LYS A 13 19.67 -23.06 7.03
CA LYS A 13 20.75 -22.39 6.31
C LYS A 13 21.33 -21.16 7.03
N PHE A 14 20.54 -20.48 7.85
CA PHE A 14 20.98 -19.22 8.49
C PHE A 14 21.16 -19.40 10.00
N LYS A 15 22.38 -19.69 10.43
CA LYS A 15 22.73 -19.86 11.85
C LYS A 15 22.42 -18.62 12.69
N ILE A 16 22.42 -17.42 12.10
CA ILE A 16 22.09 -16.16 12.76
C ILE A 16 20.63 -16.09 13.23
N LEU A 17 19.75 -16.94 12.67
CA LEU A 17 18.34 -17.03 13.06
C LEU A 17 18.10 -18.09 14.15
N HIS A 18 19.16 -18.80 14.59
CA HIS A 18 19.04 -19.75 15.71
C HIS A 18 18.99 -18.97 17.02
N MET A 19 17.82 -18.95 17.62
CA MET A 19 17.64 -18.31 18.93
C MET A 19 18.24 -19.18 20.06
N THR A 20 19.05 -18.57 20.91
CA THR A 20 19.56 -19.19 22.13
C THR A 20 18.48 -19.17 23.21
N ARG A 21 18.61 -20.03 24.27
CA ARG A 21 17.65 -20.05 25.37
C ARG A 21 17.51 -18.70 26.07
N ASP A 22 18.57 -17.89 26.06
CA ASP A 22 18.57 -16.55 26.68
C ASP A 22 17.81 -15.51 25.86
N GLU A 23 17.71 -15.70 24.55
CA GLU A 23 16.95 -14.82 23.65
C GLU A 23 15.44 -15.07 23.70
N TRP A 24 15.00 -16.22 24.23
CA TRP A 24 13.58 -16.53 24.46
C TRP A 24 12.97 -15.79 25.68
N LYS A 25 13.71 -14.91 26.31
CA LYS A 25 13.21 -14.15 27.46
C LYS A 25 12.21 -13.09 27.01
N TYR A 26 11.04 -13.11 27.65
CA TYR A 26 10.02 -12.08 27.44
C TYR A 26 10.54 -10.70 27.88
N SER A 27 10.53 -9.76 26.96
CA SER A 27 10.84 -8.35 27.23
C SER A 27 9.60 -7.49 27.05
N ARG A 28 9.07 -6.94 28.15
CA ARG A 28 7.91 -6.06 28.15
C ARG A 28 8.12 -4.81 27.27
N SER A 29 9.34 -4.26 27.25
CA SER A 29 9.67 -3.08 26.44
C SER A 29 9.63 -3.40 24.94
N THR A 30 10.18 -4.54 24.54
CA THR A 30 10.16 -4.99 23.15
C THR A 30 8.75 -5.32 22.70
N CYS A 31 7.96 -6.02 23.54
CA CYS A 31 6.56 -6.32 23.25
C CYS A 31 5.74 -5.03 23.08
N ARG A 32 5.90 -4.04 23.97
CA ARG A 32 5.23 -2.74 23.83
C ARG A 32 5.60 -2.01 22.53
N ARG A 33 6.87 -2.03 22.13
CA ARG A 33 7.32 -1.41 20.88
C ARG A 33 6.72 -2.11 19.66
N LEU A 34 6.74 -3.44 19.63
CA LEU A 34 6.15 -4.23 18.54
C LEU A 34 4.62 -4.00 18.46
N SER A 35 3.93 -4.00 19.61
CA SER A 35 2.49 -3.72 19.65
C SER A 35 2.17 -2.29 19.20
N ALA A 36 2.98 -1.30 19.58
CA ALA A 36 2.79 0.09 19.17
C ALA A 36 2.95 0.30 17.65
N MET A 37 3.69 -0.58 16.97
CA MET A 37 3.82 -0.57 15.51
C MET A 37 2.78 -1.47 14.84
N GLY A 38 2.55 -2.66 15.39
CA GLY A 38 1.69 -3.68 14.78
C GLY A 38 0.20 -3.37 14.89
N LEU A 39 -0.27 -2.82 16.02
CA LEU A 39 -1.68 -2.47 16.21
C LEU A 39 -2.18 -1.43 15.18
N PRO A 40 -1.49 -0.31 14.93
CA PRO A 40 -1.89 0.63 13.89
C PRO A 40 -1.91 0.00 12.49
N MET A 41 -0.97 -0.90 12.18
CA MET A 41 -0.95 -1.62 10.90
C MET A 41 -2.15 -2.55 10.75
N GLY A 42 -2.50 -3.30 11.79
CA GLY A 42 -3.70 -4.15 11.81
C GLY A 42 -4.98 -3.34 11.68
N LEU A 43 -5.09 -2.23 12.42
CA LEU A 43 -6.23 -1.30 12.32
C LEU A 43 -6.35 -0.67 10.94
N GLN A 44 -5.23 -0.32 10.29
CA GLN A 44 -5.23 0.18 8.91
C GLN A 44 -5.91 -0.80 7.95
N CYS A 45 -5.55 -2.09 8.01
CA CYS A 45 -6.18 -3.12 7.17
C CYS A 45 -7.69 -3.21 7.42
N THR A 46 -8.10 -3.17 8.68
CA THR A 46 -9.52 -3.19 9.07
C THR A 46 -10.27 -1.97 8.55
N ILE A 47 -9.71 -0.78 8.72
CA ILE A 47 -10.30 0.50 8.26
C ILE A 47 -10.47 0.48 6.73
N THR A 48 -9.45 0.04 6.00
CA THR A 48 -9.52 -0.06 4.54
C THR A 48 -10.55 -1.09 4.10
N ALA A 49 -10.67 -2.23 4.81
CA ALA A 49 -11.69 -3.25 4.55
C ALA A 49 -13.10 -2.72 4.78
N VAL A 50 -13.34 -1.95 5.85
CA VAL A 50 -14.64 -1.29 6.11
C VAL A 50 -15.01 -0.36 4.95
N GLY A 51 -14.07 0.46 4.46
CA GLY A 51 -14.29 1.31 3.29
C GLY A 51 -14.67 0.50 2.04
N SER A 52 -14.07 -0.66 1.83
CA SER A 52 -14.38 -1.56 0.72
C SER A 52 -15.77 -2.20 0.86
N VAL A 53 -16.19 -2.55 2.09
CA VAL A 53 -17.55 -3.09 2.36
C VAL A 53 -18.62 -2.04 2.08
N ILE A 54 -18.41 -0.78 2.51
CA ILE A 54 -19.35 0.33 2.22
C ILE A 54 -19.45 0.53 0.70
N MET A 55 -18.34 0.51 0.01
CA MET A 55 -18.29 0.61 -1.44
C MET A 55 -19.03 -0.55 -2.12
N GLN A 56 -18.82 -1.79 -1.68
CA GLN A 56 -19.51 -2.97 -2.19
C GLN A 56 -21.02 -2.88 -1.98
N TRP A 57 -21.46 -2.38 -0.81
CA TRP A 57 -22.87 -2.15 -0.53
C TRP A 57 -23.49 -1.16 -1.54
N ALA A 58 -22.82 -0.06 -1.82
CA ALA A 58 -23.30 0.94 -2.78
C ALA A 58 -23.35 0.37 -4.22
N VAL A 59 -22.33 -0.39 -4.63
CA VAL A 59 -22.26 -1.06 -5.94
C VAL A 59 -23.36 -2.10 -6.10
N ASN A 60 -23.70 -2.85 -5.04
CA ASN A 60 -24.79 -3.85 -5.08
C ASN A 60 -26.14 -3.21 -5.44
N GLY A 61 -26.34 -1.93 -5.11
CA GLY A 61 -27.53 -1.16 -5.51
C GLY A 61 -27.63 -0.87 -7.00
N LEU A 62 -26.55 -1.02 -7.78
CA LEU A 62 -26.54 -0.79 -9.23
C LEU A 62 -26.94 -2.01 -10.08
N GLY A 63 -27.12 -3.18 -9.44
CA GLY A 63 -27.54 -4.40 -10.11
C GLY A 63 -26.45 -5.43 -10.33
N SER A 64 -26.86 -6.66 -10.68
CA SER A 64 -25.98 -7.82 -10.76
C SER A 64 -24.93 -7.73 -11.87
N SER A 65 -25.26 -7.12 -13.01
CA SER A 65 -24.33 -6.95 -14.15
C SER A 65 -23.15 -6.06 -13.76
N VAL A 66 -23.42 -4.95 -13.05
CA VAL A 66 -22.37 -4.04 -12.54
C VAL A 66 -21.47 -4.75 -11.52
N VAL A 67 -22.08 -5.51 -10.60
CA VAL A 67 -21.32 -6.29 -9.60
C VAL A 67 -20.42 -7.33 -10.28
N ALA A 68 -20.91 -8.02 -11.30
CA ALA A 68 -20.12 -8.99 -12.06
C ALA A 68 -18.93 -8.31 -12.78
N ALA A 69 -19.18 -7.18 -13.45
CA ALA A 69 -18.16 -6.40 -14.14
C ALA A 69 -17.06 -5.93 -13.20
N ILE A 70 -17.42 -5.29 -12.08
CA ILE A 70 -16.45 -4.79 -11.08
C ILE A 70 -15.69 -5.94 -10.42
N THR A 71 -16.35 -7.08 -10.17
CA THR A 71 -15.70 -8.25 -9.57
C THR A 71 -14.65 -8.85 -10.51
N ALA A 72 -14.96 -9.00 -11.79
CA ALA A 72 -14.00 -9.52 -12.78
C ALA A 72 -12.82 -8.57 -12.97
N ALA A 73 -13.09 -7.27 -13.15
CA ALA A 73 -12.06 -6.24 -13.25
C ALA A 73 -11.19 -6.14 -11.99
N GLY A 74 -11.80 -6.24 -10.81
CA GLY A 74 -11.12 -6.20 -9.51
C GLY A 74 -10.13 -7.35 -9.31
N LYS A 75 -10.42 -8.57 -9.80
CA LYS A 75 -9.47 -9.70 -9.76
C LYS A 75 -8.22 -9.39 -10.57
N THR A 76 -8.37 -8.85 -11.77
CA THR A 76 -7.26 -8.43 -12.62
C THR A 76 -6.44 -7.30 -11.96
N GLN A 77 -7.13 -6.31 -11.43
CA GLN A 77 -6.49 -5.19 -10.72
C GLN A 77 -5.67 -5.68 -9.52
N ASN A 78 -6.20 -6.59 -8.70
CA ASN A 78 -5.50 -7.15 -7.56
C ASN A 78 -4.23 -7.90 -7.97
N LEU A 79 -4.28 -8.66 -9.08
CA LEU A 79 -3.10 -9.34 -9.61
C LEU A 79 -1.98 -8.34 -9.96
N LEU A 80 -2.32 -7.24 -10.63
CA LEU A 80 -1.36 -6.21 -10.99
C LEU A 80 -0.89 -5.39 -9.78
N ALA A 81 -1.76 -5.15 -8.82
CA ALA A 81 -1.40 -4.45 -7.59
C ALA A 81 -0.38 -5.21 -6.73
N CYS A 82 -0.31 -6.55 -6.81
CA CYS A 82 0.69 -7.35 -6.09
C CYS A 82 2.15 -6.93 -6.39
N ALA A 83 2.44 -6.50 -7.61
CA ALA A 83 3.77 -6.00 -7.95
C ALA A 83 4.09 -4.67 -7.26
N LEU A 84 3.12 -3.76 -7.19
CA LEU A 84 3.25 -2.48 -6.47
C LEU A 84 3.41 -2.72 -4.96
N GLU A 85 2.64 -3.65 -4.38
CA GLU A 85 2.76 -4.06 -2.98
C GLU A 85 4.14 -4.66 -2.67
N SER A 86 4.72 -5.40 -3.61
CA SER A 86 6.07 -5.95 -3.48
C SER A 86 7.13 -4.85 -3.42
N ILE A 87 7.00 -3.78 -4.23
CA ILE A 87 7.86 -2.60 -4.16
C ILE A 87 7.69 -1.92 -2.78
N GLY A 88 6.45 -1.80 -2.29
CA GLY A 88 6.15 -1.24 -0.98
C GLY A 88 6.84 -2.00 0.15
N THR A 89 6.68 -3.31 0.22
CA THR A 89 7.29 -4.15 1.26
C THR A 89 8.81 -4.11 1.23
N ALA A 90 9.41 -4.07 0.04
CA ALA A 90 10.84 -3.84 -0.12
C ALA A 90 11.26 -2.48 0.45
N MET A 91 10.47 -1.42 0.19
CA MET A 91 10.73 -0.09 0.73
C MET A 91 10.61 0.00 2.24
N ALA A 92 9.66 -0.71 2.87
CA ALA A 92 9.57 -0.77 4.33
C ALA A 92 10.84 -1.34 4.96
N THR A 93 11.33 -2.46 4.41
CA THR A 93 12.58 -3.10 4.85
C THR A 93 13.79 -2.20 4.62
N TYR A 94 13.90 -1.62 3.42
CA TYR A 94 14.98 -0.73 3.05
C TYR A 94 15.03 0.53 3.93
N ALA A 95 13.88 1.15 4.18
CA ALA A 95 13.78 2.33 5.04
C ALA A 95 14.18 2.01 6.49
N GLY A 96 13.71 0.90 7.05
CA GLY A 96 14.06 0.47 8.41
C GLY A 96 15.55 0.18 8.57
N GLN A 97 16.18 -0.53 7.62
CA GLN A 97 17.61 -0.82 7.63
C GLN A 97 18.46 0.45 7.54
N ASN A 98 18.11 1.36 6.64
CA ASN A 98 18.87 2.61 6.46
C ASN A 98 18.64 3.60 7.61
N LEU A 99 17.47 3.58 8.26
CA LEU A 99 17.24 4.33 9.49
C LEU A 99 18.15 3.81 10.62
N GLY A 100 18.26 2.48 10.79
CA GLY A 100 19.17 1.87 11.76
C GLY A 100 20.65 2.23 11.53
N ALA A 101 21.03 2.47 10.27
CA ALA A 101 22.36 2.94 9.88
C ALA A 101 22.50 4.47 9.90
N ALA A 102 21.51 5.24 10.35
CA ALA A 102 21.43 6.70 10.33
C ALA A 102 21.61 7.34 8.93
N ARG A 103 21.26 6.60 7.85
CA ARG A 103 21.45 7.01 6.45
C ARG A 103 20.12 7.39 5.78
N LEU A 104 19.51 8.50 6.23
CA LEU A 104 18.27 9.03 5.65
C LEU A 104 18.43 9.53 4.20
N ASP A 105 19.63 9.90 3.80
CA ASP A 105 20.00 10.18 2.41
C ASP A 105 19.66 9.01 1.48
N ARG A 106 19.97 7.78 1.92
CA ARG A 106 19.62 6.56 1.19
C ARG A 106 18.11 6.32 1.14
N VAL A 107 17.40 6.57 2.23
CA VAL A 107 15.93 6.44 2.23
C VAL A 107 15.29 7.33 1.17
N ARG A 108 15.72 8.60 1.07
CA ARG A 108 15.24 9.53 0.03
C ARG A 108 15.56 9.04 -1.39
N SER A 109 16.79 8.57 -1.61
CA SER A 109 17.21 8.01 -2.90
C SER A 109 16.40 6.76 -3.24
N GLY A 110 16.15 5.87 -2.26
CA GLY A 110 15.33 4.67 -2.42
C GLY A 110 13.90 5.00 -2.81
N VAL A 111 13.26 5.99 -2.17
CA VAL A 111 11.91 6.46 -2.52
C VAL A 111 11.86 6.97 -3.96
N LYS A 112 12.86 7.76 -4.38
CA LYS A 112 12.95 8.27 -5.76
C LYS A 112 13.09 7.12 -6.77
N SER A 113 13.95 6.15 -6.51
CA SER A 113 14.15 4.98 -7.37
C SER A 113 12.89 4.12 -7.44
N SER A 114 12.23 3.87 -6.30
CA SER A 114 10.97 3.12 -6.24
C SER A 114 9.85 3.83 -7.00
N TYR A 115 9.81 5.16 -6.95
CA TYR A 115 8.83 5.94 -7.71
C TYR A 115 9.04 5.80 -9.22
N ILE A 116 10.29 5.80 -9.68
CA ILE A 116 10.60 5.53 -11.11
C ILE A 116 10.13 4.13 -11.50
N MET A 117 10.39 3.11 -10.66
CA MET A 117 9.91 1.74 -10.90
C MET A 117 8.38 1.69 -10.96
N VAL A 118 7.69 2.37 -10.04
CA VAL A 118 6.23 2.49 -10.04
C VAL A 118 5.71 3.11 -11.34
N VAL A 119 6.31 4.22 -11.79
CA VAL A 119 5.89 4.89 -13.04
C VAL A 119 6.07 3.96 -14.23
N VAL A 120 7.24 3.35 -14.37
CA VAL A 120 7.52 2.40 -15.47
C VAL A 120 6.53 1.24 -15.44
N TYR A 121 6.34 0.61 -14.27
CA TYR A 121 5.40 -0.48 -14.11
C TYR A 121 3.96 -0.07 -14.43
N SER A 122 3.51 1.07 -13.91
CA SER A 122 2.14 1.57 -14.14
C SER A 122 1.86 1.84 -15.61
N VAL A 123 2.83 2.40 -16.34
CA VAL A 123 2.72 2.61 -17.79
C VAL A 123 2.65 1.27 -18.54
N LEU A 124 3.51 0.31 -18.20
CA LEU A 124 3.48 -1.02 -18.81
C LEU A 124 2.17 -1.75 -18.50
N ALA A 125 1.69 -1.68 -17.26
CA ALA A 125 0.42 -2.28 -16.85
C ALA A 125 -0.77 -1.62 -17.58
N PHE A 126 -0.77 -0.29 -17.71
CA PHE A 126 -1.80 0.43 -18.47
C PHE A 126 -1.84 -0.02 -19.94
N ILE A 127 -0.67 -0.11 -20.60
CA ILE A 127 -0.57 -0.58 -21.98
C ILE A 127 -1.06 -2.03 -22.09
N ALA A 128 -0.62 -2.91 -21.20
CA ALA A 128 -1.03 -4.31 -21.20
C ALA A 128 -2.54 -4.48 -20.98
N LEU A 129 -3.14 -3.70 -20.09
CA LEU A 129 -4.59 -3.71 -19.84
C LEU A 129 -5.38 -3.12 -21.01
N HIS A 130 -4.89 -2.08 -21.66
CA HIS A 130 -5.60 -1.42 -22.75
C HIS A 130 -5.59 -2.25 -24.04
N PHE A 131 -4.49 -2.90 -24.35
CA PHE A 131 -4.38 -3.73 -25.56
C PHE A 131 -4.72 -5.20 -25.34
N GLY A 132 -4.68 -5.68 -24.10
CA GLY A 132 -4.95 -7.08 -23.72
C GLY A 132 -6.30 -7.28 -23.02
N ASP A 133 -7.14 -6.27 -22.95
CA ASP A 133 -8.39 -6.25 -22.16
C ASP A 133 -9.31 -7.43 -22.45
N VAL A 134 -9.57 -7.73 -23.73
CA VAL A 134 -10.46 -8.83 -24.14
C VAL A 134 -9.92 -10.19 -23.68
N VAL A 135 -8.60 -10.40 -23.79
CA VAL A 135 -7.97 -11.66 -23.36
C VAL A 135 -8.01 -11.78 -21.85
N ILE A 136 -7.71 -10.70 -21.13
CA ILE A 136 -7.62 -10.70 -19.68
C ILE A 136 -9.01 -10.84 -19.05
N ILE A 137 -10.01 -10.13 -19.54
CA ILE A 137 -11.40 -10.24 -19.07
C ILE A 137 -11.97 -11.61 -19.43
N GLY A 138 -11.62 -12.15 -20.60
CA GLY A 138 -12.01 -13.47 -21.05
C GLY A 138 -11.53 -14.63 -20.17
N LEU A 139 -10.59 -14.38 -19.24
CA LEU A 139 -10.22 -15.36 -18.19
C LEU A 139 -11.29 -15.48 -17.09
N PHE A 140 -12.18 -14.50 -16.97
CA PHE A 140 -13.16 -14.40 -15.87
C PHE A 140 -14.61 -14.33 -16.35
N LEU A 141 -14.85 -13.89 -17.58
CA LEU A 141 -16.19 -13.70 -18.17
C LEU A 141 -16.24 -14.32 -19.57
N ASP A 142 -17.42 -14.79 -19.96
CA ASP A 142 -17.66 -15.22 -21.35
C ASP A 142 -17.86 -13.96 -22.23
N THR A 143 -16.82 -13.61 -22.99
CA THR A 143 -16.79 -12.42 -23.83
C THR A 143 -17.80 -12.44 -25.00
N LYS A 144 -18.38 -13.61 -25.30
CA LYS A 144 -19.36 -13.76 -26.40
C LYS A 144 -20.80 -13.56 -25.96
N THR A 145 -21.12 -14.01 -24.74
CA THR A 145 -22.48 -13.98 -24.21
C THR A 145 -22.76 -12.78 -23.32
N GLU A 146 -21.71 -12.21 -22.68
CA GLU A 146 -21.82 -11.14 -21.68
C GLU A 146 -21.23 -9.80 -22.16
N VAL A 147 -21.53 -9.41 -23.40
CA VAL A 147 -20.92 -8.23 -24.08
C VAL A 147 -21.05 -6.94 -23.26
N GLU A 148 -22.20 -6.70 -22.63
CA GLU A 148 -22.46 -5.52 -21.82
C GLU A 148 -21.60 -5.51 -20.54
N ILE A 149 -21.49 -6.66 -19.86
CA ILE A 149 -20.68 -6.81 -18.63
C ILE A 149 -19.19 -6.62 -18.96
N VAL A 150 -18.76 -7.16 -20.11
CA VAL A 150 -17.38 -7.00 -20.60
C VAL A 150 -17.07 -5.53 -20.90
N ALA A 151 -18.00 -4.79 -21.52
CA ALA A 151 -17.82 -3.35 -21.76
C ALA A 151 -17.65 -2.56 -20.45
N MET A 152 -18.53 -2.79 -19.48
CA MET A 152 -18.42 -2.19 -18.15
C MET A 152 -17.12 -2.57 -17.44
N ALA A 153 -16.68 -3.82 -17.51
CA ALA A 153 -15.42 -4.26 -16.93
C ALA A 153 -14.21 -3.54 -17.55
N ARG A 154 -14.22 -3.31 -18.88
CA ARG A 154 -13.18 -2.55 -19.59
C ARG A 154 -13.12 -1.11 -19.14
N ASP A 155 -14.26 -0.42 -19.04
CA ASP A 155 -14.33 0.97 -18.61
C ASP A 155 -13.82 1.11 -17.17
N TYR A 156 -14.24 0.22 -16.27
CA TYR A 156 -13.74 0.19 -14.90
C TYR A 156 -12.22 -0.05 -14.83
N MET A 157 -11.68 -0.99 -15.62
CA MET A 157 -10.24 -1.26 -15.68
C MET A 157 -9.47 -0.07 -16.25
N PHE A 158 -10.01 0.60 -17.26
CA PHE A 158 -9.39 1.79 -17.84
C PHE A 158 -9.20 2.90 -16.81
N TRP A 159 -10.28 3.31 -16.11
CA TRP A 159 -10.20 4.35 -15.10
C TRP A 159 -9.26 3.97 -13.95
N ASN A 160 -9.34 2.74 -13.45
CA ASN A 160 -8.47 2.31 -12.37
C ASN A 160 -7.00 2.23 -12.78
N SER A 161 -6.69 1.72 -13.97
CA SER A 161 -5.30 1.61 -14.45
C SER A 161 -4.65 2.97 -14.72
N LEU A 162 -5.42 3.96 -15.15
CA LEU A 162 -4.97 5.34 -15.33
C LEU A 162 -4.42 5.94 -14.01
N PHE A 163 -4.96 5.50 -12.89
CA PHE A 163 -4.56 5.96 -11.55
C PHE A 163 -3.59 5.00 -10.83
N PHE A 164 -2.93 4.09 -11.54
CA PHE A 164 -1.92 3.21 -10.95
C PHE A 164 -0.67 3.97 -10.47
N ILE A 165 -0.33 5.12 -11.08
CA ILE A 165 0.77 5.97 -10.60
C ILE A 165 0.45 6.52 -9.20
N PRO A 166 -0.71 7.16 -8.93
CA PRO A 166 -1.12 7.50 -7.56
C PRO A 166 -1.16 6.30 -6.60
N LEU A 167 -1.68 5.15 -7.03
CA LEU A 167 -1.70 3.93 -6.22
C LEU A 167 -0.28 3.52 -5.81
N GLY A 168 0.65 3.47 -6.74
CA GLY A 168 2.03 3.10 -6.43
C GLY A 168 2.74 4.14 -5.56
N ALA A 169 2.50 5.44 -5.78
CA ALA A 169 3.04 6.51 -4.93
C ALA A 169 2.54 6.39 -3.48
N LEU A 170 1.25 6.20 -3.29
CA LEU A 170 0.62 5.94 -2.00
C LEU A 170 1.26 4.73 -1.30
N ILE A 171 1.47 3.62 -2.02
CA ILE A 171 2.10 2.41 -1.48
C ILE A 171 3.54 2.70 -1.05
N VAL A 172 4.37 3.33 -1.90
CA VAL A 172 5.77 3.64 -1.57
C VAL A 172 5.86 4.55 -0.33
N TRP A 173 5.09 5.62 -0.26
CA TRP A 173 5.12 6.51 0.92
C TRP A 173 4.60 5.84 2.18
N ARG A 174 3.50 5.10 2.10
CA ARG A 174 2.91 4.37 3.23
C ARG A 174 3.90 3.40 3.84
N TYR A 175 4.46 2.52 3.03
CA TYR A 175 5.41 1.51 3.49
C TYR A 175 6.73 2.11 3.96
N THR A 176 7.20 3.20 3.34
CA THR A 176 8.37 3.95 3.82
C THR A 176 8.13 4.53 5.22
N ILE A 177 6.99 5.19 5.44
CA ILE A 177 6.61 5.75 6.75
C ILE A 177 6.50 4.64 7.81
N GLN A 178 5.93 3.48 7.45
CA GLN A 178 5.86 2.31 8.34
C GLN A 178 7.27 1.78 8.67
N GLY A 179 8.14 1.64 7.68
CA GLY A 179 9.53 1.20 7.85
C GLY A 179 10.35 2.17 8.72
N LEU A 180 10.03 3.45 8.70
CA LEU A 180 10.61 4.47 9.56
C LEU A 180 10.03 4.47 11.00
N GLY A 181 9.05 3.59 11.29
CA GLY A 181 8.49 3.43 12.63
C GLY A 181 7.26 4.31 12.94
N TYR A 182 6.69 5.01 11.97
CA TYR A 182 5.53 5.88 12.15
C TYR A 182 4.23 5.24 11.63
N SER A 183 3.95 4.01 12.06
CA SER A 183 2.78 3.22 11.61
C SER A 183 1.43 3.93 11.82
N THR A 184 1.31 4.77 12.85
CA THR A 184 0.09 5.56 13.10
C THR A 184 -0.20 6.55 11.97
N LEU A 185 0.82 7.21 11.40
CA LEU A 185 0.63 8.10 10.25
C LEU A 185 0.17 7.32 9.01
N ALA A 186 0.75 6.13 8.79
CA ALA A 186 0.32 5.26 7.70
C ALA A 186 -1.13 4.78 7.89
N MET A 187 -1.55 4.49 9.14
CA MET A 187 -2.95 4.16 9.46
C MET A 187 -3.91 5.30 9.13
N MET A 188 -3.55 6.55 9.41
CA MET A 188 -4.39 7.72 9.10
C MET A 188 -4.64 7.89 7.59
N ALA A 189 -3.72 7.45 6.73
CA ALA A 189 -3.98 7.37 5.30
C ALA A 189 -5.09 6.38 4.95
N GLY A 190 -5.18 5.24 5.67
CA GLY A 190 -6.30 4.31 5.54
C GLY A 190 -7.64 4.95 5.92
N VAL A 191 -7.65 5.82 6.93
CA VAL A 191 -8.84 6.62 7.28
C VAL A 191 -9.23 7.55 6.13
N ALA A 192 -8.26 8.25 5.52
CA ALA A 192 -8.53 9.12 4.37
C ALA A 192 -9.13 8.34 3.19
N GLU A 193 -8.60 7.13 2.89
CA GLU A 193 -9.18 6.25 1.88
C GLU A 193 -10.60 5.82 2.22
N MET A 194 -10.85 5.41 3.46
CA MET A 194 -12.18 5.00 3.92
C MET A 194 -13.18 6.14 3.78
N VAL A 195 -12.82 7.34 4.22
CA VAL A 195 -13.68 8.53 4.09
C VAL A 195 -13.98 8.83 2.63
N ALA A 196 -12.98 8.81 1.75
CA ALA A 196 -13.17 9.05 0.31
C ALA A 196 -14.12 8.00 -0.30
N ARG A 197 -13.93 6.71 -0.02
CA ARG A 197 -14.82 5.64 -0.50
C ARG A 197 -16.24 5.78 0.06
N THR A 198 -16.38 6.18 1.32
CA THR A 198 -17.68 6.39 1.94
C THR A 198 -18.42 7.54 1.27
N VAL A 199 -17.76 8.67 1.07
CA VAL A 199 -18.35 9.84 0.38
C VAL A 199 -18.78 9.47 -1.03
N ILE A 200 -17.92 8.78 -1.78
CA ILE A 200 -18.27 8.36 -3.15
C ILE A 200 -19.38 7.33 -3.15
N GLY A 201 -19.32 6.32 -2.28
CA GLY A 201 -20.35 5.29 -2.19
C GLY A 201 -21.73 5.84 -1.83
N LEU A 202 -21.81 6.77 -0.90
CA LEU A 202 -23.07 7.32 -0.41
C LEU A 202 -23.59 8.53 -1.19
N VAL A 203 -22.72 9.29 -1.85
CA VAL A 203 -23.09 10.56 -2.51
C VAL A 203 -22.96 10.46 -4.03
N LEU A 204 -21.80 10.02 -4.54
CA LEU A 204 -21.55 10.00 -5.99
C LEU A 204 -22.22 8.84 -6.71
N ILE A 205 -22.21 7.65 -6.15
CA ILE A 205 -22.83 6.49 -6.80
C ILE A 205 -24.33 6.65 -7.01
N PRO A 206 -25.13 7.16 -6.04
CA PRO A 206 -26.53 7.41 -6.27
C PRO A 206 -26.84 8.46 -7.37
N VAL A 207 -25.89 9.39 -7.62
CA VAL A 207 -26.06 10.46 -8.61
C VAL A 207 -25.49 10.07 -9.98
N LEU A 208 -24.31 9.46 -10.01
CA LEU A 208 -23.55 9.18 -11.24
C LEU A 208 -23.64 7.70 -11.67
N GLY A 209 -24.29 6.86 -10.87
CA GLY A 209 -24.40 5.42 -11.17
C GLY A 209 -23.05 4.73 -11.27
N PHE A 210 -22.87 3.96 -12.34
CA PHE A 210 -21.66 3.16 -12.57
C PHE A 210 -20.39 4.01 -12.66
N PHE A 211 -20.46 5.20 -13.27
CA PHE A 211 -19.30 6.11 -13.35
C PHE A 211 -18.80 6.55 -11.96
N GLY A 212 -19.71 6.73 -10.99
CA GLY A 212 -19.33 6.97 -9.60
C GLY A 212 -18.53 5.80 -9.00
N ALA A 213 -18.89 4.56 -9.35
CA ALA A 213 -18.17 3.37 -8.88
C ALA A 213 -16.78 3.25 -9.51
N GLU A 214 -16.60 3.63 -10.77
CA GLU A 214 -15.31 3.66 -11.46
C GLU A 214 -14.30 4.61 -10.79
N LEU A 215 -14.78 5.76 -10.32
CA LEU A 215 -13.95 6.79 -9.69
C LEU A 215 -13.64 6.53 -8.20
N ALA A 216 -14.27 5.55 -7.58
CA ALA A 216 -14.16 5.34 -6.13
C ALA A 216 -12.75 4.99 -5.67
N ASN A 217 -12.07 4.05 -6.35
CA ASN A 217 -10.69 3.71 -6.04
C ASN A 217 -9.71 4.84 -6.42
N PRO A 218 -9.76 5.39 -7.65
CA PRO A 218 -8.96 6.55 -8.03
C PRO A 218 -8.99 7.70 -7.01
N ALA A 219 -10.18 8.11 -6.60
CA ALA A 219 -10.32 9.20 -5.64
C ALA A 219 -9.80 8.85 -4.24
N ALA A 220 -9.99 7.60 -3.79
CA ALA A 220 -9.43 7.15 -2.52
C ALA A 220 -7.89 7.17 -2.54
N TRP A 221 -7.27 6.75 -3.65
CA TRP A 221 -5.81 6.79 -3.81
C TRP A 221 -5.26 8.21 -3.84
N VAL A 222 -5.92 9.11 -4.54
CA VAL A 222 -5.55 10.53 -4.56
C VAL A 222 -5.70 11.15 -3.18
N ALA A 223 -6.81 10.90 -2.47
CA ALA A 223 -7.02 11.40 -1.10
C ALA A 223 -5.92 10.90 -0.14
N ALA A 224 -5.54 9.63 -0.24
CA ALA A 224 -4.44 9.09 0.55
C ALA A 224 -3.09 9.70 0.18
N CYS A 225 -2.81 9.95 -1.11
CA CYS A 225 -1.60 10.63 -1.56
C CYS A 225 -1.49 12.04 -0.99
N LEU A 226 -2.58 12.80 -0.99
CA LEU A 226 -2.63 14.17 -0.43
C LEU A 226 -2.28 14.19 1.06
N PHE A 227 -2.60 13.14 1.79
CA PHE A 227 -2.21 12.98 3.20
C PHE A 227 -0.78 12.44 3.36
N LEU A 228 -0.42 11.39 2.61
CA LEU A 228 0.85 10.67 2.80
C LEU A 228 2.07 11.47 2.35
N TYR A 229 1.96 12.28 1.32
CA TYR A 229 3.09 13.08 0.84
C TYR A 229 3.60 14.06 1.90
N PRO A 230 2.76 14.94 2.49
CA PRO A 230 3.19 15.80 3.60
C PRO A 230 3.65 15.00 4.82
N ALA A 231 2.96 13.88 5.15
CA ALA A 231 3.36 13.02 6.26
C ALA A 231 4.75 12.40 6.06
N TYR A 232 5.09 11.99 4.85
CA TYR A 232 6.42 11.50 4.49
C TYR A 232 7.48 12.59 4.65
N LEU A 233 7.24 13.78 4.12
CA LEU A 233 8.18 14.91 4.24
C LEU A 233 8.42 15.29 5.70
N TRP A 234 7.35 15.36 6.48
CA TRP A 234 7.44 15.62 7.92
C TRP A 234 8.24 14.54 8.65
N THR A 235 7.96 13.27 8.37
CA THR A 235 8.64 12.13 9.01
C THR A 235 10.13 12.16 8.76
N VAL A 236 10.55 12.35 7.50
CA VAL A 236 11.97 12.39 7.14
C VAL A 236 12.67 13.58 7.78
N LYS A 237 12.07 14.77 7.72
CA LYS A 237 12.62 15.99 8.34
C LYS A 237 12.72 15.86 9.86
N HIS A 238 11.71 15.28 10.51
CA HIS A 238 11.71 15.06 11.95
C HIS A 238 12.84 14.11 12.39
N LEU A 239 13.05 13.02 11.63
CA LEU A 239 14.13 12.07 11.90
C LEU A 239 15.52 12.69 11.65
N GLU A 240 15.70 13.51 10.61
CA GLU A 240 16.94 14.22 10.39
C GLU A 240 17.29 15.14 11.56
N ASN A 241 16.34 15.92 12.02
CA ASN A 241 16.55 16.82 13.17
C ASN A 241 16.92 16.03 14.44
N ARG A 242 16.31 14.85 14.66
CA ARG A 242 16.66 13.97 15.79
C ARG A 242 18.09 13.41 15.68
N LEU A 243 18.51 12.98 14.51
CA LEU A 243 19.85 12.45 14.28
C LEU A 243 20.90 13.54 14.46
N LEU A 244 20.66 14.75 13.94
CA LEU A 244 21.53 15.90 14.12
C LEU A 244 21.68 16.28 15.61
N ALA A 245 20.58 16.34 16.35
CA ALA A 245 20.61 16.63 17.78
C ALA A 245 21.40 15.56 18.58
N GLY A 246 21.25 14.28 18.20
CA GLY A 246 22.02 13.19 18.81
C GLY A 246 23.51 13.29 18.54
N HIS A 247 23.93 13.64 17.32
CA HIS A 247 25.34 13.87 16.99
C HIS A 247 25.94 15.06 17.74
N LEU A 248 25.22 16.17 17.84
CA LEU A 248 25.68 17.35 18.59
C LEU A 248 25.84 17.05 20.09
N ALA A 249 24.92 16.30 20.68
CA ALA A 249 25.01 15.90 22.09
C ALA A 249 26.24 15.01 22.36
N MET A 250 26.56 14.07 21.45
CA MET A 250 27.74 13.22 21.56
C MET A 250 29.05 14.00 21.40
N GLN A 251 29.09 15.00 20.52
CA GLN A 251 30.26 15.87 20.34
C GLN A 251 30.53 16.75 21.58
N HIS A 252 29.46 17.28 22.19
CA HIS A 252 29.60 18.07 23.42
C HIS A 252 30.09 17.25 24.62
N SER A 253 29.68 15.98 24.73
CA SER A 253 30.20 15.10 25.78
C SER A 253 31.65 14.67 25.58
N ALA A 254 32.13 14.58 24.33
CA ALA A 254 33.50 14.20 24.00
C ALA A 254 34.52 15.37 24.10
N VAL A 255 34.08 16.61 24.20
CA VAL A 255 34.94 17.82 24.34
C VAL A 255 34.96 18.30 25.80
N GLY A 256 34.10 17.75 26.67
CA GLY A 256 34.02 18.10 28.09
C GLY A 256 34.84 17.21 29.05
N ASP A 257 35.46 16.14 28.51
CA ASP A 257 36.45 15.27 29.20
C ASP A 257 37.89 15.66 28.74
#